data_009d116aa1ca4a7f6d39a82aa90a1427
#
_entry.id   009d116aa1ca4a7f6d39a82aa90a1427
#
_cell.length_a   1.000
_cell.length_b   1.000
_cell.length_c   1.000
_cell.angle_alpha   90.00
_cell.angle_beta   90.00
_cell.angle_gamma   90.00
#
_symmetry.space_group_name_H-M   'P 1'
#
loop_
_entity.id
_entity.type
_entity.pdbx_description
1 polymer ?
#
loop_
_entity_poly.entity_id
_entity_poly.type
_entity_poly.pdbx_seq_one_letter_code
_entity_poly.pdbx_strand_id
1 'polypeptide(L)'
;MSSAGLLQALRYSPALAVLGRCMLASVLWSGGSAFAAEARIAVAANFRDTAQAIAARLEADSPHRYEVIAGSTGKLASQILNGAPYDVFMAADRQRPQLLVDRGLASATTQHIYAVGELGLWWPSGAGTPTLKALTNLDPGSVCMANPAFAPYGEAAWVMLQSAGLEASWLEGVVRVDNVNLVAGLIAQGHARAGFVARSSLIAGKRQGTVVAADEEVLWFAEQAPVDQAMVLLTRAEGNVAARHWVEQMQAAPIRALIQRDGYRLVNRQN
;
A
#
# COMPACT_ATOMS: atom_id res chain seq x y z
N MET A 1 -80.29 -17.17 -42.87
CA MET A 1 -79.93 -16.11 -41.91
C MET A 1 -78.37 -16.10 -41.78
N SER A 2 -77.79 -14.95 -42.10
CA SER A 2 -76.42 -14.72 -42.58
C SER A 2 -75.38 -14.85 -41.49
N SER A 3 -74.23 -15.48 -41.81
CA SER A 3 -73.05 -15.72 -41.01
C SER A 3 -72.15 -14.51 -40.88
N ALA A 4 -72.66 -13.27 -40.93
CA ALA A 4 -71.89 -12.03 -40.94
C ALA A 4 -71.80 -11.32 -39.58
N GLY A 5 -72.35 -11.84 -38.49
CA GLY A 5 -72.50 -11.18 -37.22
C GLY A 5 -71.41 -11.48 -36.14
N LEU A 6 -70.52 -12.49 -36.38
CA LEU A 6 -69.61 -12.97 -35.32
C LEU A 6 -68.17 -12.52 -35.43
N LEU A 7 -67.77 -11.73 -36.42
CA LEU A 7 -66.41 -11.31 -36.66
C LEU A 7 -66.08 -9.81 -36.26
N GLN A 8 -67.08 -9.12 -35.68
CA GLN A 8 -66.93 -7.69 -35.33
C GLN A 8 -66.74 -7.44 -33.82
N ALA A 9 -66.75 -8.46 -32.96
CA ALA A 9 -66.68 -8.36 -31.52
C ALA A 9 -65.27 -8.54 -30.95
N LEU A 10 -64.20 -8.74 -31.75
CA LEU A 10 -62.83 -9.01 -31.30
C LEU A 10 -61.87 -7.86 -31.59
N ARG A 11 -62.37 -6.66 -31.96
CA ARG A 11 -61.54 -5.45 -32.13
C ARG A 11 -61.89 -4.43 -31.04
N TYR A 12 -61.02 -4.27 -30.09
CA TYR A 12 -60.97 -3.33 -28.97
C TYR A 12 -61.33 -3.96 -27.62
N SER A 13 -60.40 -4.76 -27.10
CA SER A 13 -60.30 -4.92 -25.66
C SER A 13 -59.07 -4.09 -25.15
N PRO A 14 -59.29 -2.98 -24.44
CA PRO A 14 -58.18 -2.18 -23.90
C PRO A 14 -57.34 -2.90 -22.85
N ALA A 15 -57.77 -4.06 -22.38
CA ALA A 15 -57.07 -4.88 -21.39
C ALA A 15 -55.80 -5.57 -21.93
N LEU A 16 -55.72 -5.87 -23.23
CA LEU A 16 -54.56 -6.50 -23.85
C LEU A 16 -53.42 -5.52 -24.17
N ALA A 17 -53.75 -4.24 -24.32
CA ALA A 17 -52.73 -3.20 -24.55
C ALA A 17 -51.98 -2.78 -23.28
N VAL A 18 -52.56 -2.99 -22.08
CA VAL A 18 -51.94 -2.67 -20.80
C VAL A 18 -50.99 -3.77 -20.34
N LEU A 19 -51.29 -5.03 -20.62
CA LEU A 19 -50.44 -6.18 -20.32
C LEU A 19 -49.13 -6.20 -21.16
N GLY A 20 -49.22 -5.76 -22.42
CA GLY A 20 -48.03 -5.66 -23.29
C GLY A 20 -47.04 -4.53 -22.89
N ARG A 21 -47.55 -3.46 -22.28
CA ARG A 21 -46.71 -2.33 -21.83
C ARG A 21 -46.04 -2.56 -20.46
N CYS A 22 -46.64 -3.39 -19.60
CA CYS A 22 -46.02 -3.74 -18.31
C CYS A 22 -44.93 -4.82 -18.44
N MET A 23 -44.95 -5.67 -19.48
CA MET A 23 -43.88 -6.64 -19.73
C MET A 23 -42.59 -6.03 -20.35
N LEU A 24 -42.69 -4.89 -21.04
CA LEU A 24 -41.51 -4.22 -21.61
C LEU A 24 -40.79 -3.29 -20.59
N ALA A 25 -41.44 -2.93 -19.48
CA ALA A 25 -40.84 -2.08 -18.45
C ALA A 25 -40.04 -2.86 -17.42
N SER A 26 -40.18 -4.19 -17.34
CA SER A 26 -39.48 -5.03 -16.35
C SER A 26 -38.13 -5.60 -16.84
N VAL A 27 -37.73 -5.35 -18.07
CA VAL A 27 -36.47 -5.90 -18.66
C VAL A 27 -35.30 -4.94 -18.57
N LEU A 28 -35.50 -3.68 -18.16
CA LEU A 28 -34.43 -2.66 -18.14
C LEU A 28 -33.83 -2.39 -16.76
N TRP A 29 -34.17 -3.12 -15.72
CA TRP A 29 -33.54 -2.98 -14.40
C TRP A 29 -32.77 -4.24 -13.99
N SER A 30 -32.05 -4.83 -14.94
CA SER A 30 -30.88 -5.66 -14.63
C SER A 30 -29.72 -4.75 -14.37
N GLY A 31 -29.87 -3.85 -13.41
CA GLY A 31 -28.73 -3.21 -12.77
C GLY A 31 -27.88 -4.35 -12.23
N GLY A 32 -26.73 -4.64 -12.87
CA GLY A 32 -25.83 -5.66 -12.39
C GLY A 32 -25.54 -5.39 -10.93
N SER A 33 -26.05 -6.25 -10.05
CA SER A 33 -25.65 -6.26 -8.65
C SER A 33 -24.15 -6.46 -8.68
N ALA A 34 -23.38 -5.37 -8.48
CA ALA A 34 -21.95 -5.47 -8.29
C ALA A 34 -21.77 -6.35 -7.05
N PHE A 35 -21.34 -7.60 -7.26
CA PHE A 35 -21.10 -8.52 -6.16
C PHE A 35 -20.05 -7.93 -5.25
N ALA A 36 -20.41 -7.72 -3.99
CA ALA A 36 -19.47 -7.37 -2.96
C ALA A 36 -18.42 -8.49 -2.85
N ALA A 37 -17.17 -8.11 -2.90
CA ALA A 37 -16.05 -9.03 -2.70
C ALA A 37 -15.08 -8.41 -1.69
N GLU A 38 -14.33 -9.25 -1.01
CA GLU A 38 -13.30 -8.84 -0.07
C GLU A 38 -11.92 -9.21 -0.61
N ALA A 39 -10.93 -8.34 -0.39
CA ALA A 39 -9.53 -8.61 -0.72
C ALA A 39 -8.61 -8.30 0.47
N ARG A 40 -7.63 -9.18 0.69
CA ARG A 40 -6.59 -9.05 1.71
C ARG A 40 -5.33 -8.48 1.09
N ILE A 41 -4.97 -7.28 1.52
CA ILE A 41 -3.86 -6.51 0.99
C ILE A 41 -2.69 -6.61 1.97
N ALA A 42 -1.70 -7.45 1.67
CA ALA A 42 -0.45 -7.53 2.43
C ALA A 42 0.44 -6.34 2.05
N VAL A 43 0.73 -5.46 2.99
CA VAL A 43 1.39 -4.19 2.70
C VAL A 43 2.62 -3.96 3.58
N ALA A 44 3.72 -3.46 3.00
CA ALA A 44 4.88 -3.02 3.75
C ALA A 44 4.50 -1.97 4.79
N ALA A 45 5.04 -2.09 6.01
CA ALA A 45 4.63 -1.29 7.17
C ALA A 45 4.65 0.23 6.92
N ASN A 46 5.65 0.73 6.17
CA ASN A 46 5.74 2.15 5.80
C ASN A 46 4.52 2.65 5.02
N PHE A 47 3.83 1.77 4.28
CA PHE A 47 2.69 2.13 3.43
C PHE A 47 1.32 1.88 4.12
N ARG A 48 1.30 1.39 5.36
CA ARG A 48 0.08 1.02 6.09
C ARG A 48 -0.99 2.12 6.09
N ASP A 49 -0.63 3.31 6.55
CA ASP A 49 -1.60 4.41 6.73
C ASP A 49 -2.13 4.91 5.37
N THR A 50 -1.27 4.94 4.35
CA THR A 50 -1.66 5.25 2.98
C THR A 50 -2.59 4.17 2.41
N ALA A 51 -2.28 2.87 2.62
CA ALA A 51 -3.13 1.77 2.17
C ALA A 51 -4.51 1.79 2.86
N GLN A 52 -4.59 2.12 4.14
CA GLN A 52 -5.86 2.30 4.85
C GLN A 52 -6.67 3.46 4.28
N ALA A 53 -6.03 4.59 3.95
CA ALA A 53 -6.70 5.71 3.30
C ALA A 53 -7.20 5.35 1.89
N ILE A 54 -6.42 4.56 1.14
CA ILE A 54 -6.84 4.02 -0.16
C ILE A 54 -8.02 3.07 0.00
N ALA A 55 -7.97 2.12 0.95
CA ALA A 55 -9.07 1.21 1.24
C ALA A 55 -10.37 1.97 1.53
N ALA A 56 -10.33 2.94 2.45
CA ALA A 56 -11.49 3.76 2.79
C ALA A 56 -12.04 4.52 1.56
N ARG A 57 -11.17 5.02 0.69
CA ARG A 57 -11.57 5.71 -0.54
C ARG A 57 -12.26 4.75 -1.53
N LEU A 58 -11.67 3.57 -1.76
CA LEU A 58 -12.23 2.59 -2.70
C LEU A 58 -13.52 1.97 -2.19
N GLU A 59 -13.66 1.77 -0.88
CA GLU A 59 -14.87 1.28 -0.25
C GLU A 59 -16.04 2.28 -0.32
N ALA A 60 -15.74 3.58 -0.37
CA ALA A 60 -16.76 4.60 -0.58
C ALA A 60 -17.32 4.63 -2.01
N ASP A 61 -16.49 4.21 -2.99
CA ASP A 61 -16.82 4.28 -4.42
C ASP A 61 -17.21 2.91 -5.01
N SER A 62 -17.15 1.81 -4.23
CA SER A 62 -17.45 0.45 -4.69
C SER A 62 -18.09 -0.40 -3.58
N PRO A 63 -18.74 -1.52 -3.91
CA PRO A 63 -19.29 -2.46 -2.92
C PRO A 63 -18.21 -3.32 -2.25
N HIS A 64 -16.96 -3.24 -2.71
CA HIS A 64 -15.86 -4.08 -2.24
C HIS A 64 -15.38 -3.70 -0.84
N ARG A 65 -14.66 -4.64 -0.17
CA ARG A 65 -14.01 -4.45 1.13
C ARG A 65 -12.55 -4.82 1.04
N TYR A 66 -11.71 -4.15 1.83
CA TYR A 66 -10.26 -4.32 1.80
C TYR A 66 -9.70 -4.46 3.21
N GLU A 67 -9.19 -5.65 3.51
CA GLU A 67 -8.44 -5.89 4.76
C GLU A 67 -6.96 -5.57 4.53
N VAL A 68 -6.45 -4.52 5.19
CA VAL A 68 -5.04 -4.11 5.08
C VAL A 68 -4.22 -4.77 6.19
N ILE A 69 -3.32 -5.68 5.82
CA ILE A 69 -2.43 -6.40 6.73
C ILE A 69 -1.01 -5.87 6.55
N ALA A 70 -0.50 -5.15 7.56
CA ALA A 70 0.79 -4.51 7.51
C ALA A 70 1.89 -5.32 8.22
N GLY A 71 3.09 -5.34 7.61
CA GLY A 71 4.26 -6.01 8.18
C GLY A 71 5.55 -5.65 7.46
N SER A 72 6.69 -6.20 7.92
CA SER A 72 7.92 -6.10 7.15
C SER A 72 7.78 -6.84 5.84
N THR A 73 8.27 -6.25 4.76
CA THR A 73 8.19 -6.82 3.40
C THR A 73 8.66 -8.28 3.35
N GLY A 74 9.82 -8.59 3.95
CA GLY A 74 10.37 -9.95 3.94
C GLY A 74 9.53 -10.94 4.75
N LYS A 75 8.94 -10.52 5.88
CA LYS A 75 8.05 -11.38 6.68
C LYS A 75 6.77 -11.68 5.90
N LEU A 76 6.16 -10.69 5.25
CA LEU A 76 4.98 -10.88 4.41
C LEU A 76 5.28 -11.79 3.21
N ALA A 77 6.40 -11.58 2.52
CA ALA A 77 6.83 -12.46 1.43
C ALA A 77 7.01 -13.91 1.91
N SER A 78 7.65 -14.12 3.07
CA SER A 78 7.79 -15.45 3.67
C SER A 78 6.44 -16.09 3.99
N GLN A 79 5.49 -15.33 4.51
CA GLN A 79 4.12 -15.80 4.77
C GLN A 79 3.42 -16.23 3.46
N ILE A 80 3.56 -15.45 2.38
CA ILE A 80 3.00 -15.79 1.07
C ILE A 80 3.62 -17.08 0.53
N LEU A 81 4.95 -17.21 0.62
CA LEU A 81 5.67 -18.44 0.23
C LEU A 81 5.19 -19.67 1.00
N ASN A 82 4.70 -19.49 2.24
CA ASN A 82 4.13 -20.55 3.08
C ASN A 82 2.60 -20.64 2.98
N GLY A 83 1.99 -20.03 1.95
CA GLY A 83 0.56 -20.19 1.65
C GLY A 83 -0.38 -19.27 2.42
N ALA A 84 0.10 -18.17 3.00
CA ALA A 84 -0.79 -17.18 3.62
C ALA A 84 -1.80 -16.63 2.61
N PRO A 85 -3.08 -16.48 2.99
CA PRO A 85 -4.17 -16.21 2.07
C PRO A 85 -4.32 -14.72 1.75
N TYR A 86 -3.25 -14.08 1.29
CA TYR A 86 -3.29 -12.71 0.79
C TYR A 86 -3.70 -12.68 -0.69
N ASP A 87 -4.19 -11.56 -1.15
CA ASP A 87 -4.68 -11.36 -2.53
C ASP A 87 -3.78 -10.42 -3.32
N VAL A 88 -3.30 -9.35 -2.69
CA VAL A 88 -2.34 -8.40 -3.26
C VAL A 88 -1.15 -8.27 -2.31
N PHE A 89 0.06 -8.23 -2.88
CA PHE A 89 1.26 -7.94 -2.12
C PHE A 89 1.86 -6.60 -2.56
N MET A 90 2.04 -5.70 -1.61
CA MET A 90 2.61 -4.37 -1.77
C MET A 90 3.89 -4.26 -0.94
N ALA A 91 5.01 -4.46 -1.60
CA ALA A 91 6.35 -4.50 -1.02
C ALA A 91 7.02 -3.12 -1.00
N ALA A 92 8.02 -2.95 -0.14
CA ALA A 92 8.93 -1.80 -0.16
C ALA A 92 10.24 -2.11 -0.92
N ASP A 93 10.22 -3.05 -1.83
CA ASP A 93 11.29 -3.40 -2.77
C ASP A 93 10.74 -4.03 -4.05
N ARG A 94 11.62 -4.24 -5.04
CA ARG A 94 11.30 -4.95 -6.29
C ARG A 94 11.56 -6.45 -6.20
N GLN A 95 12.48 -6.86 -5.33
CA GLN A 95 13.05 -8.21 -5.32
C GLN A 95 12.03 -9.24 -4.86
N ARG A 96 11.28 -8.93 -3.80
CA ARG A 96 10.33 -9.87 -3.22
C ARG A 96 9.07 -10.08 -4.07
N PRO A 97 8.46 -9.05 -4.69
CA PRO A 97 7.45 -9.25 -5.73
C PRO A 97 7.97 -10.10 -6.91
N GLN A 98 9.20 -9.83 -7.40
CA GLN A 98 9.81 -10.62 -8.46
C GLN A 98 10.00 -12.08 -8.06
N LEU A 99 10.49 -12.34 -6.84
CA LEU A 99 10.62 -13.71 -6.33
C LEU A 99 9.28 -14.47 -6.34
N LEU A 100 8.16 -13.81 -6.01
CA LEU A 100 6.85 -14.45 -6.05
C LEU A 100 6.40 -14.73 -7.49
N VAL A 101 6.70 -13.85 -8.43
CA VAL A 101 6.47 -14.08 -9.87
C VAL A 101 7.29 -15.29 -10.36
N ASP A 102 8.58 -15.33 -10.06
CA ASP A 102 9.48 -16.43 -10.46
C ASP A 102 9.05 -17.79 -9.87
N ARG A 103 8.35 -17.77 -8.74
CA ARG A 103 7.77 -18.97 -8.10
C ARG A 103 6.35 -19.30 -8.58
N GLY A 104 5.78 -18.55 -9.54
CA GLY A 104 4.42 -18.74 -10.03
C GLY A 104 3.32 -18.39 -9.03
N LEU A 105 3.65 -17.65 -7.94
CA LEU A 105 2.73 -17.25 -6.89
C LEU A 105 2.11 -15.87 -7.13
N ALA A 106 2.60 -15.12 -8.11
CA ALA A 106 2.09 -13.80 -8.48
C ALA A 106 2.08 -13.58 -9.98
N SER A 107 1.18 -12.72 -10.46
CA SER A 107 1.00 -12.41 -11.87
C SER A 107 2.03 -11.37 -12.34
N ALA A 108 2.91 -11.75 -13.24
CA ALA A 108 3.94 -10.87 -13.83
C ALA A 108 3.34 -9.63 -14.50
N THR A 109 2.14 -9.75 -15.08
CA THR A 109 1.48 -8.64 -15.80
C THR A 109 0.99 -7.53 -14.87
N THR A 110 0.86 -7.80 -13.58
CA THR A 110 0.43 -6.84 -12.56
C THR A 110 1.59 -6.24 -11.79
N GLN A 111 2.81 -6.77 -11.97
CA GLN A 111 4.00 -6.25 -11.28
C GLN A 111 4.37 -4.86 -11.79
N HIS A 112 4.37 -3.88 -10.90
CA HIS A 112 4.85 -2.55 -11.21
C HIS A 112 5.28 -1.79 -9.96
N ILE A 113 6.12 -0.76 -10.16
CA ILE A 113 6.46 0.18 -9.11
C ILE A 113 5.33 1.22 -9.03
N TYR A 114 4.71 1.32 -7.85
CA TYR A 114 3.62 2.26 -7.63
C TYR A 114 4.07 3.57 -6.95
N ALA A 115 5.22 3.55 -6.28
CA ALA A 115 5.78 4.70 -5.58
C ALA A 115 7.28 4.53 -5.30
N VAL A 116 7.95 5.62 -4.93
CA VAL A 116 9.30 5.61 -4.36
C VAL A 116 9.24 6.30 -3.00
N GLY A 117 9.63 5.57 -1.96
CA GLY A 117 9.73 6.09 -0.61
C GLY A 117 11.09 6.75 -0.35
N GLU A 118 11.15 7.58 0.68
CA GLU A 118 12.35 8.26 1.10
C GLU A 118 12.78 7.82 2.50
N LEU A 119 14.08 7.48 2.62
CA LEU A 119 14.75 7.21 3.89
C LEU A 119 15.26 8.53 4.48
N GLY A 120 15.14 8.70 5.79
CA GLY A 120 15.74 9.80 6.54
C GLY A 120 16.39 9.32 7.83
N LEU A 121 17.42 10.03 8.29
CA LEU A 121 17.94 9.93 9.64
C LEU A 121 17.28 11.01 10.49
N TRP A 122 16.41 10.62 11.41
CA TRP A 122 15.79 11.52 12.38
C TRP A 122 16.54 11.50 13.70
N TRP A 123 16.94 12.71 14.14
CA TRP A 123 17.67 12.93 15.38
C TRP A 123 17.10 14.15 16.09
N PRO A 124 16.01 14.01 16.87
CA PRO A 124 15.44 15.11 17.63
C PRO A 124 16.41 15.61 18.70
N SER A 125 16.38 16.91 18.99
CA SER A 125 17.23 17.56 19.99
C SER A 125 18.75 17.46 19.75
N GLY A 126 19.17 17.10 18.54
CA GLY A 126 20.57 17.22 18.13
C GLY A 126 21.00 18.70 18.03
N ALA A 127 22.20 19.03 18.42
CA ALA A 127 22.76 20.35 18.17
C ALA A 127 23.14 20.49 16.69
N GLY A 128 22.20 20.88 15.85
CA GLY A 128 22.39 21.10 14.42
C GLY A 128 21.81 19.99 13.52
N THR A 129 22.07 20.10 12.22
CA THR A 129 21.59 19.13 11.21
C THR A 129 22.24 17.76 11.40
N PRO A 130 21.47 16.66 11.44
CA PRO A 130 22.01 15.31 11.56
C PRO A 130 23.01 14.99 10.44
N THR A 131 24.09 14.27 10.77
CA THR A 131 25.01 13.68 9.81
C THR A 131 25.30 12.24 10.18
N LEU A 132 25.55 11.38 9.19
CA LEU A 132 25.89 9.98 9.45
C LEU A 132 27.16 9.86 10.33
N LYS A 133 28.16 10.69 10.07
CA LYS A 133 29.41 10.68 10.85
C LYS A 133 29.19 11.07 12.32
N ALA A 134 28.28 12.01 12.59
CA ALA A 134 28.00 12.44 13.96
C ALA A 134 27.34 11.36 14.82
N LEU A 135 26.75 10.33 14.21
CA LEU A 135 26.19 9.18 14.94
C LEU A 135 27.22 8.47 15.81
N THR A 136 28.51 8.48 15.43
CA THR A 136 29.58 7.85 16.24
C THR A 136 29.78 8.52 17.63
N ASN A 137 29.22 9.72 17.82
CA ASN A 137 29.22 10.38 19.13
C ASN A 137 28.09 9.86 20.05
N LEU A 138 27.20 9.01 19.52
CA LEU A 138 26.15 8.36 20.29
C LEU A 138 26.58 6.93 20.67
N ASP A 139 26.06 6.46 21.80
CA ASP A 139 26.03 5.03 22.07
C ASP A 139 25.19 4.33 20.97
N PRO A 140 25.74 3.32 20.25
CA PRO A 140 25.02 2.63 19.20
C PRO A 140 23.70 2.01 19.68
N GLY A 141 23.61 1.61 20.96
CA GLY A 141 22.39 1.13 21.59
C GLY A 141 21.28 2.18 21.71
N SER A 142 21.61 3.47 21.51
CA SER A 142 20.63 4.55 21.45
C SER A 142 20.19 4.92 20.03
N VAL A 143 20.74 4.26 19.01
CA VAL A 143 20.37 4.44 17.61
C VAL A 143 19.57 3.24 17.12
N CYS A 144 18.49 3.49 16.40
CA CYS A 144 17.62 2.40 15.92
C CYS A 144 17.35 2.45 14.42
N MET A 145 17.16 1.27 13.84
CA MET A 145 16.74 1.09 12.45
C MET A 145 15.85 -0.15 12.30
N ALA A 146 15.13 -0.25 11.20
CA ALA A 146 14.47 -1.50 10.85
C ALA A 146 15.52 -2.59 10.57
N ASN A 147 15.17 -3.87 10.84
CA ASN A 147 16.10 -4.97 10.63
C ASN A 147 16.35 -5.19 9.12
N PRO A 148 17.60 -5.06 8.64
CA PRO A 148 17.94 -5.18 7.22
C PRO A 148 17.65 -6.57 6.64
N ALA A 149 17.58 -7.62 7.46
CA ALA A 149 17.32 -8.98 6.96
C ALA A 149 15.94 -9.13 6.29
N PHE A 150 14.95 -8.29 6.65
CA PHE A 150 13.59 -8.41 6.12
C PHE A 150 12.86 -7.08 5.90
N ALA A 151 13.48 -5.95 6.21
CA ALA A 151 12.90 -4.62 6.02
C ALA A 151 13.74 -3.80 5.03
N PRO A 152 13.20 -3.44 3.83
CA PRO A 152 13.95 -2.70 2.82
C PRO A 152 14.49 -1.33 3.29
N TYR A 153 13.73 -0.60 4.12
CA TYR A 153 14.24 0.61 4.77
C TYR A 153 15.41 0.34 5.72
N GLY A 154 15.43 -0.83 6.35
CA GLY A 154 16.57 -1.27 7.15
C GLY A 154 17.78 -1.62 6.28
N GLU A 155 17.58 -2.28 5.15
CA GLU A 155 18.62 -2.57 4.17
C GLU A 155 19.22 -1.26 3.62
N ALA A 156 18.38 -0.30 3.21
CA ALA A 156 18.80 1.01 2.75
C ALA A 156 19.59 1.77 3.85
N ALA A 157 19.12 1.76 5.10
CA ALA A 157 19.83 2.37 6.23
C ALA A 157 21.19 1.72 6.48
N TRP A 158 21.25 0.38 6.42
CA TRP A 158 22.48 -0.36 6.59
C TRP A 158 23.53 -0.01 5.53
N VAL A 159 23.13 0.07 4.26
CA VAL A 159 24.02 0.50 3.16
C VAL A 159 24.53 1.92 3.38
N MET A 160 23.67 2.84 3.84
CA MET A 160 24.07 4.22 4.15
C MET A 160 25.10 4.27 5.29
N LEU A 161 24.89 3.50 6.36
CA LEU A 161 25.83 3.42 7.48
C LEU A 161 27.18 2.83 7.06
N GLN A 162 27.18 1.76 6.26
CA GLN A 162 28.42 1.17 5.75
C GLN A 162 29.18 2.16 4.83
N SER A 163 28.47 2.85 3.94
CA SER A 163 29.08 3.84 3.03
C SER A 163 29.69 5.03 3.74
N ALA A 164 29.19 5.36 4.94
CA ALA A 164 29.75 6.41 5.78
C ALA A 164 31.03 6.01 6.52
N GLY A 165 31.49 4.76 6.35
CA GLY A 165 32.72 4.25 6.96
C GLY A 165 32.66 4.06 8.47
N LEU A 166 31.48 3.77 9.03
CA LEU A 166 31.35 3.46 10.45
C LEU A 166 31.94 2.06 10.74
N GLU A 167 32.57 1.94 11.91
CA GLU A 167 33.19 0.67 12.33
C GLU A 167 32.17 -0.44 12.52
N ALA A 168 32.55 -1.65 12.16
CA ALA A 168 31.68 -2.82 12.27
C ALA A 168 31.16 -3.06 13.70
N SER A 169 32.04 -2.87 14.69
CA SER A 169 31.71 -2.99 16.12
C SER A 169 30.61 -1.99 16.55
N TRP A 170 30.65 -0.75 16.03
CA TRP A 170 29.61 0.24 16.30
C TRP A 170 28.29 -0.16 15.61
N LEU A 171 28.37 -0.63 14.36
CA LEU A 171 27.19 -1.08 13.59
C LEU A 171 26.48 -2.26 14.23
N GLU A 172 27.21 -3.17 14.88
CA GLU A 172 26.62 -4.31 15.59
C GLU A 172 25.77 -3.88 16.79
N GLY A 173 26.12 -2.80 17.47
CA GLY A 173 25.40 -2.25 18.61
C GLY A 173 24.10 -1.52 18.26
N VAL A 174 23.85 -1.20 16.99
CA VAL A 174 22.63 -0.49 16.55
C VAL A 174 21.40 -1.36 16.77
N VAL A 175 20.37 -0.79 17.43
CA VAL A 175 19.11 -1.48 17.73
C VAL A 175 18.34 -1.74 16.44
N ARG A 176 17.96 -3.01 16.20
CA ARG A 176 17.21 -3.44 15.04
C ARG A 176 15.80 -3.85 15.43
N VAL A 177 14.81 -3.19 14.84
CA VAL A 177 13.39 -3.46 15.10
C VAL A 177 12.70 -4.04 13.87
N ASP A 178 11.52 -4.60 14.04
CA ASP A 178 10.82 -5.36 13.01
C ASP A 178 10.54 -4.57 11.73
N ASN A 179 10.19 -3.28 11.84
CA ASN A 179 9.85 -2.46 10.69
C ASN A 179 10.11 -0.98 10.97
N VAL A 180 10.11 -0.16 9.90
CA VAL A 180 10.48 1.25 9.95
C VAL A 180 9.48 2.12 10.75
N ASN A 181 8.22 1.75 10.86
CA ASN A 181 7.26 2.52 11.64
C ASN A 181 7.55 2.46 13.15
N LEU A 182 8.09 1.33 13.62
CA LEU A 182 8.50 1.19 15.03
C LEU A 182 9.64 2.15 15.38
N VAL A 183 10.55 2.42 14.44
CA VAL A 183 11.66 3.35 14.66
C VAL A 183 11.15 4.75 15.03
N ALA A 184 10.22 5.31 14.24
CA ALA A 184 9.64 6.62 14.52
C ALA A 184 8.95 6.68 15.90
N GLY A 185 8.25 5.60 16.28
CA GLY A 185 7.62 5.48 17.59
C GLY A 185 8.61 5.47 18.75
N LEU A 186 9.71 4.70 18.63
CA LEU A 186 10.75 4.62 19.66
C LEU A 186 11.43 5.97 19.89
N ILE A 187 11.73 6.71 18.82
CA ILE A 187 12.32 8.04 18.93
C ILE A 187 11.34 9.03 19.56
N ALA A 188 10.08 9.04 19.10
CA ALA A 188 9.05 9.94 19.63
C ALA A 188 8.78 9.73 21.14
N GLN A 189 8.95 8.51 21.62
CA GLN A 189 8.79 8.15 23.04
C GLN A 189 10.08 8.29 23.87
N GLY A 190 11.21 8.73 23.26
CA GLY A 190 12.48 8.89 23.95
C GLY A 190 13.23 7.58 24.23
N HIS A 191 12.80 6.44 23.66
CA HIS A 191 13.47 5.15 23.80
C HIS A 191 14.69 5.00 22.87
N ALA A 192 14.81 5.85 21.85
CA ALA A 192 15.99 5.99 21.01
C ALA A 192 16.30 7.46 20.81
N ARG A 193 17.59 7.81 20.68
CA ARG A 193 18.06 9.18 20.47
C ARG A 193 18.03 9.57 19.01
N ALA A 194 18.27 8.62 18.12
CA ALA A 194 18.24 8.82 16.66
C ALA A 194 17.84 7.52 15.96
N GLY A 195 17.44 7.60 14.71
CA GLY A 195 17.19 6.40 13.92
C GLY A 195 16.72 6.69 12.49
N PHE A 196 16.68 5.60 11.71
CA PHE A 196 16.35 5.66 10.30
C PHE A 196 14.85 5.45 10.09
N VAL A 197 14.18 6.46 9.54
CA VAL A 197 12.73 6.54 9.39
C VAL A 197 12.32 6.64 7.92
N ALA A 198 11.08 6.28 7.62
CA ALA A 198 10.46 6.61 6.35
C ALA A 198 9.78 7.99 6.45
N ARG A 199 9.83 8.79 5.36
CA ARG A 199 9.10 10.06 5.28
C ARG A 199 7.61 9.86 5.59
N SER A 200 7.02 8.82 5.03
CA SER A 200 5.62 8.46 5.26
C SER A 200 5.30 8.18 6.73
N SER A 201 6.22 7.55 7.47
CA SER A 201 6.02 7.28 8.91
C SER A 201 5.98 8.56 9.73
N LEU A 202 6.85 9.54 9.42
CA LEU A 202 6.84 10.84 10.09
C LEU A 202 5.58 11.65 9.75
N ILE A 203 5.15 11.66 8.47
CA ILE A 203 3.93 12.35 8.04
C ILE A 203 2.69 11.73 8.72
N ALA A 204 2.61 10.41 8.78
CA ALA A 204 1.52 9.71 9.46
C ALA A 204 1.52 10.02 10.97
N GLY A 205 2.67 9.94 11.62
CA GLY A 205 2.81 10.26 13.04
C GLY A 205 2.49 11.72 13.38
N LYS A 206 2.92 12.68 12.55
CA LYS A 206 2.54 14.10 12.68
C LYS A 206 1.02 14.28 12.58
N ARG A 207 0.37 13.62 11.62
CA ARG A 207 -1.09 13.67 11.42
C ARG A 207 -1.86 13.06 12.59
N GLN A 208 -1.32 12.03 13.21
CA GLN A 208 -1.91 11.35 14.38
C GLN A 208 -1.54 12.03 15.71
N GLY A 209 -0.67 13.04 15.70
CA GLY A 209 -0.19 13.71 16.91
C GLY A 209 0.76 12.85 17.75
N THR A 210 1.30 11.75 17.20
CA THR A 210 2.22 10.82 17.89
C THR A 210 3.69 11.14 17.64
N VAL A 211 3.99 11.98 16.65
CA VAL A 211 5.34 12.41 16.29
C VAL A 211 5.37 13.92 16.16
N VAL A 212 6.37 14.55 16.80
CA VAL A 212 6.74 15.95 16.58
C VAL A 212 8.19 15.95 16.08
N ALA A 213 8.37 16.19 14.79
CA ALA A 213 9.68 16.27 14.16
C ALA A 213 9.78 17.57 13.37
N ALA A 214 10.80 18.37 13.64
CA ALA A 214 11.13 19.53 12.83
C ALA A 214 11.89 19.07 11.56
N ASP A 215 11.81 19.84 10.49
CA ASP A 215 12.43 19.44 9.22
C ASP A 215 13.96 19.44 9.32
N GLU A 216 14.55 20.33 10.10
CA GLU A 216 15.98 20.40 10.40
C GLU A 216 16.52 19.24 11.24
N GLU A 217 15.65 18.49 11.90
CA GLU A 217 16.01 17.29 12.68
C GLU A 217 16.15 16.04 11.81
N VAL A 218 15.87 16.12 10.51
CA VAL A 218 15.89 14.96 9.61
C VAL A 218 16.84 15.20 8.43
N LEU A 219 17.84 14.32 8.29
CA LEU A 219 18.65 14.24 7.09
C LEU A 219 18.02 13.26 6.10
N TRP A 220 17.55 13.75 4.95
CA TRP A 220 16.91 12.95 3.92
C TRP A 220 17.92 12.39 2.90
N PHE A 221 17.72 11.13 2.49
CA PHE A 221 18.55 10.40 1.51
C PHE A 221 17.77 10.09 0.22
N ALA A 222 17.00 11.05 -0.27
CA ALA A 222 16.05 10.85 -1.39
C ALA A 222 16.72 10.30 -2.67
N GLU A 223 17.96 10.75 -2.96
CA GLU A 223 18.71 10.33 -4.14
C GLU A 223 19.73 9.23 -3.84
N GLN A 224 20.27 9.19 -2.62
CA GLN A 224 21.30 8.22 -2.21
C GLN A 224 20.71 6.84 -1.86
N ALA A 225 19.50 6.83 -1.33
CA ALA A 225 18.82 5.60 -0.87
C ALA A 225 17.31 5.62 -1.19
N PRO A 226 16.91 5.69 -2.47
CA PRO A 226 15.51 5.59 -2.85
C PRO A 226 14.99 4.18 -2.52
N VAL A 227 13.77 4.08 -1.99
CA VAL A 227 13.14 2.81 -1.63
C VAL A 227 11.96 2.55 -2.54
N ASP A 228 12.18 1.75 -3.60
CA ASP A 228 11.13 1.41 -4.55
C ASP A 228 10.00 0.63 -3.87
N GLN A 229 8.77 1.02 -4.17
CA GLN A 229 7.58 0.34 -3.70
C GLN A 229 6.95 -0.40 -4.87
N ALA A 230 7.01 -1.73 -4.86
CA ALA A 230 6.45 -2.56 -5.94
C ALA A 230 5.28 -3.41 -5.46
N MET A 231 4.34 -3.70 -6.36
CA MET A 231 3.18 -4.53 -6.05
C MET A 231 2.98 -5.63 -7.08
N VAL A 232 2.25 -6.68 -6.65
CA VAL A 232 1.76 -7.76 -7.50
C VAL A 232 0.39 -8.26 -7.02
N LEU A 233 -0.45 -8.71 -7.95
CA LEU A 233 -1.60 -9.56 -7.68
C LEU A 233 -1.12 -11.00 -7.48
N LEU A 234 -1.54 -11.66 -6.41
CA LEU A 234 -1.21 -13.06 -6.19
C LEU A 234 -2.07 -13.98 -7.08
N THR A 235 -1.48 -15.03 -7.62
CA THR A 235 -2.13 -15.95 -8.58
C THR A 235 -3.43 -16.53 -8.02
N ARG A 236 -3.48 -16.84 -6.73
CA ARG A 236 -4.71 -17.31 -6.07
C ARG A 236 -5.88 -16.33 -6.15
N ALA A 237 -5.61 -15.04 -6.35
CA ALA A 237 -6.60 -13.97 -6.36
C ALA A 237 -6.95 -13.44 -7.78
N GLU A 238 -6.48 -14.09 -8.85
CA GLU A 238 -6.78 -13.65 -10.22
C GLU A 238 -8.29 -13.60 -10.53
N GLY A 239 -9.08 -14.46 -9.88
CA GLY A 239 -10.54 -14.44 -9.94
C GLY A 239 -11.22 -13.45 -8.97
N ASN A 240 -10.48 -12.85 -8.02
CA ASN A 240 -11.03 -11.94 -7.02
C ASN A 240 -11.22 -10.54 -7.61
N VAL A 241 -12.49 -10.13 -7.81
CA VAL A 241 -12.82 -8.83 -8.41
C VAL A 241 -12.39 -7.64 -7.55
N ALA A 242 -12.40 -7.76 -6.20
CA ALA A 242 -11.92 -6.70 -5.30
C ALA A 242 -10.40 -6.53 -5.40
N ALA A 243 -9.64 -7.62 -5.48
CA ALA A 243 -8.20 -7.57 -5.62
C ALA A 243 -7.78 -6.95 -6.97
N ARG A 244 -8.44 -7.31 -8.06
CA ARG A 244 -8.20 -6.67 -9.36
C ARG A 244 -8.58 -5.20 -9.35
N HIS A 245 -9.72 -4.84 -8.77
CA HIS A 245 -10.13 -3.45 -8.61
C HIS A 245 -9.07 -2.63 -7.85
N TRP A 246 -8.51 -3.16 -6.75
CA TRP A 246 -7.41 -2.52 -6.03
C TRP A 246 -6.23 -2.22 -6.95
N VAL A 247 -5.75 -3.24 -7.69
CA VAL A 247 -4.59 -3.11 -8.59
C VAL A 247 -4.84 -2.07 -9.69
N GLU A 248 -6.02 -2.07 -10.30
CA GLU A 248 -6.40 -1.14 -11.35
C GLU A 248 -6.46 0.31 -10.83
N GLN A 249 -7.04 0.51 -9.64
CA GLN A 249 -7.22 1.84 -9.06
C GLN A 249 -5.91 2.48 -8.57
N MET A 250 -4.85 1.72 -8.36
CA MET A 250 -3.55 2.28 -7.95
C MET A 250 -2.99 3.34 -8.93
N GLN A 251 -3.44 3.34 -10.19
CA GLN A 251 -3.05 4.34 -11.21
C GLN A 251 -4.03 5.52 -11.30
N ALA A 252 -5.17 5.47 -10.62
CA ALA A 252 -6.17 6.54 -10.65
C ALA A 252 -5.64 7.81 -9.98
N ALA A 253 -5.95 8.97 -10.55
CA ALA A 253 -5.46 10.26 -10.06
C ALA A 253 -5.76 10.51 -8.57
N PRO A 254 -6.96 10.19 -8.02
CA PRO A 254 -7.22 10.35 -6.59
C PRO A 254 -6.32 9.50 -5.70
N ILE A 255 -5.99 8.26 -6.11
CA ILE A 255 -5.12 7.35 -5.36
C ILE A 255 -3.68 7.84 -5.42
N ARG A 256 -3.20 8.24 -6.60
CA ARG A 256 -1.86 8.83 -6.77
C ARG A 256 -1.69 10.09 -5.92
N ALA A 257 -2.73 10.93 -5.80
CA ALA A 257 -2.71 12.10 -4.93
C ALA A 257 -2.57 11.74 -3.44
N LEU A 258 -3.24 10.66 -2.98
CA LEU A 258 -3.07 10.15 -1.62
C LEU A 258 -1.62 9.68 -1.37
N ILE A 259 -1.03 8.97 -2.32
CA ILE A 259 0.36 8.48 -2.24
C ILE A 259 1.33 9.66 -2.12
N GLN A 260 1.19 10.69 -2.96
CA GLN A 260 2.04 11.88 -2.91
C GLN A 260 1.86 12.66 -1.59
N ARG A 261 0.62 12.86 -1.15
CA ARG A 261 0.30 13.54 0.12
C ARG A 261 1.01 12.88 1.31
N ASP A 262 1.17 11.57 1.27
CA ASP A 262 1.78 10.78 2.34
C ASP A 262 3.32 10.66 2.18
N GLY A 263 3.94 11.48 1.30
CA GLY A 263 5.38 11.66 1.23
C GLY A 263 6.12 10.70 0.30
N TYR A 264 5.41 10.07 -0.64
CA TYR A 264 6.02 9.26 -1.68
C TYR A 264 6.20 10.05 -2.98
N ARG A 265 7.27 9.74 -3.71
CA ARG A 265 7.43 10.16 -5.10
C ARG A 265 6.70 9.18 -6.02
N LEU A 266 6.05 9.71 -7.05
CA LEU A 266 5.41 8.87 -8.06
C LEU A 266 6.39 8.55 -9.19
N VAL A 267 6.32 7.32 -9.68
CA VAL A 267 7.04 6.93 -10.90
C VAL A 267 6.16 7.29 -12.10
N ASN A 268 6.71 8.06 -13.05
CA ASN A 268 6.08 8.21 -14.35
C ASN A 268 6.21 6.88 -15.10
N ARG A 269 5.12 6.34 -15.63
CA ARG A 269 5.23 5.23 -16.58
C ARG A 269 6.13 5.71 -17.72
N GLN A 270 7.31 5.13 -17.84
CA GLN A 270 7.96 5.10 -19.14
C GLN A 270 7.11 4.15 -19.99
N ASN A 271 6.55 4.69 -21.06
CA ASN A 271 5.79 3.96 -22.07
C ASN A 271 6.68 2.88 -22.72
#